data_71f209445a2af8f2d3daa7edf8d8249c
#
_entry.id   71f209445a2af8f2d3daa7edf8d8249c
#
_cell.length_a   1.000
_cell.length_b   1.000
_cell.length_c   1.000
_cell.angle_alpha   90.00
_cell.angle_beta   90.00
_cell.angle_gamma   90.00
#
_symmetry.space_group_name_H-M   'P 1'
#
loop_
_entity.id
_entity.type
_entity.pdbx_description
1 polymer ?
#
loop_
_entity_poly.entity_id
_entity_poly.type
_entity_poly.pdbx_seq_one_letter_code
_entity_poly.pdbx_strand_id
1 'polypeptide(L)'
;MTEIVIQGIGGRMGHVLCDMIAQREDCCVVAGIDMKDGEQNGIPVYDSLEKLNGKGDVIIDFSSPAAVEKALPYCQTHKLPIVVCTNGLSEELQLKVVQLSRSVPVFKSANMSMGINVLAELCKRASAVLGINYDIEIVEQHHHNKLDAPSGTALMLADAINEENNGAYHYVYDRSSVRQKRDPKEIGISSVRGGSIVGDHEVLFCGPDEVITLRHTAYSRSIFANGAVNAAVYLAKKEPGLYDMGDLIAAL
;
A
#
# COMPACT_ATOMS: atom_id res chain seq x y z
N MET A 1 4.70 23.66 5.85
CA MET A 1 5.56 22.53 5.41
C MET A 1 5.35 21.44 6.44
N THR A 2 5.02 20.21 6.01
CA THR A 2 4.75 19.09 6.92
C THR A 2 6.06 18.50 7.41
N GLU A 3 6.25 18.38 8.72
CA GLU A 3 7.43 17.79 9.36
C GLU A 3 7.24 16.28 9.51
N ILE A 4 8.05 15.50 8.80
CA ILE A 4 7.94 14.04 8.74
C ILE A 4 9.02 13.38 9.58
N VAL A 5 8.63 12.40 10.39
CA VAL A 5 9.52 11.47 11.06
C VAL A 5 9.51 10.14 10.28
N ILE A 6 10.68 9.60 9.95
CA ILE A 6 10.77 8.31 9.24
C ILE A 6 11.19 7.22 10.22
N GLN A 7 10.31 6.26 10.49
CA GLN A 7 10.63 5.05 11.24
C GLN A 7 11.15 3.96 10.27
N GLY A 8 12.35 3.45 10.53
CA GLY A 8 13.11 2.60 9.61
C GLY A 8 13.93 3.40 8.60
N ILE A 9 14.44 4.56 9.02
CA ILE A 9 15.16 5.51 8.13
C ILE A 9 16.40 4.89 7.48
N GLY A 10 17.15 4.04 8.15
CA GLY A 10 18.35 3.35 7.63
C GLY A 10 18.02 2.17 6.69
N GLY A 11 16.75 1.80 6.55
CA GLY A 11 16.29 0.79 5.61
C GLY A 11 16.25 1.27 4.15
N ARG A 12 16.10 0.32 3.21
CA ARG A 12 16.03 0.65 1.76
C ARG A 12 14.94 1.67 1.43
N MET A 13 13.75 1.54 2.03
CA MET A 13 12.66 2.49 1.81
C MET A 13 12.90 3.82 2.53
N GLY A 14 13.58 3.80 3.69
CA GLY A 14 13.95 5.02 4.41
C GLY A 14 14.87 5.91 3.57
N HIS A 15 15.88 5.35 2.91
CA HIS A 15 16.73 6.11 1.98
C HIS A 15 15.93 6.71 0.82
N VAL A 16 15.06 5.92 0.17
CA VAL A 16 14.21 6.40 -0.93
C VAL A 16 13.29 7.54 -0.46
N LEU A 17 12.73 7.45 0.75
CA LEU A 17 11.91 8.53 1.33
C LEU A 17 12.72 9.81 1.57
N CYS A 18 13.93 9.71 2.15
CA CYS A 18 14.79 10.86 2.35
C CYS A 18 15.11 11.58 1.04
N ASP A 19 15.53 10.83 0.01
CA ASP A 19 15.87 11.38 -1.30
C ASP A 19 14.66 12.05 -1.98
N MET A 20 13.48 11.45 -1.84
CA MET A 20 12.23 11.97 -2.41
C MET A 20 11.74 13.22 -1.69
N ILE A 21 11.73 13.21 -0.36
CA ILE A 21 11.27 14.35 0.45
C ILE A 21 12.21 15.55 0.27
N ALA A 22 13.52 15.32 0.11
CA ALA A 22 14.50 16.39 -0.15
C ALA A 22 14.21 17.18 -1.45
N GLN A 23 13.42 16.63 -2.37
CA GLN A 23 13.04 17.28 -3.63
C GLN A 23 11.66 17.98 -3.56
N ARG A 24 11.02 18.00 -2.38
CA ARG A 24 9.67 18.57 -2.19
C ARG A 24 9.73 19.87 -1.39
N GLU A 25 8.78 20.75 -1.66
CA GLU A 25 8.63 22.05 -0.98
C GLU A 25 7.53 22.03 0.11
N ASP A 26 6.67 21.01 0.10
CA ASP A 26 5.51 20.91 0.99
C ASP A 26 5.78 20.10 2.26
N CYS A 27 6.90 19.36 2.34
CA CYS A 27 7.30 18.56 3.49
C CYS A 27 8.82 18.49 3.67
N CYS A 28 9.27 18.11 4.88
CA CYS A 28 10.69 17.87 5.17
C CYS A 28 10.84 16.74 6.19
N VAL A 29 12.00 16.08 6.21
CA VAL A 29 12.34 15.10 7.24
C VAL A 29 13.01 15.84 8.42
N VAL A 30 12.42 15.72 9.62
CA VAL A 30 12.96 16.35 10.83
C VAL A 30 13.70 15.39 11.74
N ALA A 31 13.42 14.08 11.65
CA ALA A 31 14.12 13.02 12.38
C ALA A 31 13.89 11.65 11.76
N GLY A 32 14.79 10.73 12.06
CA GLY A 32 14.64 9.31 11.79
C GLY A 32 14.60 8.49 13.08
N ILE A 33 13.93 7.33 13.02
CA ILE A 33 13.98 6.31 14.07
C ILE A 33 14.57 5.04 13.47
N ASP A 34 15.59 4.49 14.12
CA ASP A 34 16.22 3.23 13.74
C ASP A 34 16.82 2.51 14.97
N MET A 35 17.60 1.46 14.78
CA MET A 35 18.15 0.64 15.88
C MET A 35 19.23 1.33 16.71
N LYS A 36 19.80 2.44 16.24
CA LYS A 36 20.91 3.16 16.89
C LYS A 36 20.80 4.66 16.65
N ASP A 37 21.20 5.43 17.67
CA ASP A 37 21.39 6.88 17.52
C ASP A 37 22.47 7.18 16.48
N GLY A 38 22.29 8.28 15.75
CA GLY A 38 23.25 8.73 14.73
C GLY A 38 22.72 9.89 13.91
N GLU A 39 23.22 9.98 12.70
CA GLU A 39 22.82 10.97 11.69
C GLU A 39 22.81 10.32 10.29
N GLN A 40 21.84 10.70 9.48
CA GLN A 40 21.76 10.29 8.08
C GLN A 40 21.47 11.53 7.20
N ASN A 41 22.46 11.93 6.38
CA ASN A 41 22.36 13.10 5.49
C ASN A 41 21.95 14.41 6.22
N GLY A 42 22.49 14.65 7.41
CA GLY A 42 22.15 15.82 8.23
C GLY A 42 20.86 15.67 9.05
N ILE A 43 20.17 14.52 8.93
CA ILE A 43 18.94 14.21 9.67
C ILE A 43 19.31 13.46 10.95
N PRO A 44 18.91 13.94 12.15
CA PRO A 44 19.17 13.22 13.40
C PRO A 44 18.39 11.91 13.42
N VAL A 45 19.04 10.82 13.81
CA VAL A 45 18.46 9.48 13.95
C VAL A 45 18.48 9.09 15.42
N TYR A 46 17.37 8.61 15.94
CA TYR A 46 17.21 8.18 17.33
C TYR A 46 16.86 6.69 17.40
N ASP A 47 17.28 6.03 18.48
CA ASP A 47 16.96 4.62 18.73
C ASP A 47 15.57 4.43 19.35
N SER A 48 14.88 5.52 19.69
CA SER A 48 13.52 5.47 20.22
C SER A 48 12.73 6.76 19.91
N LEU A 49 11.39 6.62 19.88
CA LEU A 49 10.47 7.73 19.63
C LEU A 49 10.46 8.76 20.76
N GLU A 50 10.74 8.35 21.99
CA GLU A 50 10.78 9.23 23.17
C GLU A 50 11.82 10.36 23.03
N LYS A 51 12.87 10.13 22.25
CA LYS A 51 13.91 11.13 21.98
C LYS A 51 13.49 12.22 20.98
N LEU A 52 12.35 12.06 20.31
CA LEU A 52 11.82 13.10 19.41
C LEU A 52 11.46 14.40 20.14
N ASN A 53 11.13 14.33 21.43
CA ASN A 53 10.75 15.50 22.24
C ASN A 53 9.65 16.35 21.59
N GLY A 54 8.65 15.69 20.98
CA GLY A 54 7.49 16.34 20.33
C GLY A 54 7.75 16.90 18.93
N LYS A 55 8.86 16.57 18.28
CA LYS A 55 9.13 16.93 16.88
C LYS A 55 8.30 16.08 15.91
N GLY A 56 7.91 16.72 14.80
CA GLY A 56 7.22 16.09 13.69
C GLY A 56 5.70 16.17 13.76
N ASP A 57 5.08 16.30 12.59
CA ASP A 57 3.63 16.36 12.41
C ASP A 57 3.04 14.96 12.10
N VAL A 58 3.87 14.03 11.59
CA VAL A 58 3.44 12.69 11.18
C VAL A 58 4.62 11.72 11.10
N ILE A 59 4.37 10.45 11.41
CA ILE A 59 5.33 9.36 11.22
C ILE A 59 5.01 8.63 9.90
N ILE A 60 6.04 8.34 9.08
CA ILE A 60 5.98 7.32 8.03
C ILE A 60 6.76 6.10 8.54
N ASP A 61 6.06 4.97 8.64
CA ASP A 61 6.66 3.72 9.11
C ASP A 61 6.91 2.72 7.98
N PHE A 62 8.21 2.43 7.72
CA PHE A 62 8.69 1.34 6.87
C PHE A 62 9.70 0.49 7.66
N SER A 63 9.29 -0.08 8.76
CA SER A 63 10.19 -0.77 9.69
C SER A 63 9.87 -2.27 9.86
N SER A 64 9.43 -2.67 11.02
CA SER A 64 9.05 -4.03 11.37
C SER A 64 7.79 -4.05 12.25
N PRO A 65 7.06 -5.18 12.30
CA PRO A 65 5.90 -5.31 13.18
C PRO A 65 6.19 -4.94 14.65
N ALA A 66 7.35 -5.33 15.17
CA ALA A 66 7.77 -5.00 16.53
C ALA A 66 8.01 -3.49 16.74
N ALA A 67 8.50 -2.79 15.72
CA ALA A 67 8.68 -1.34 15.78
C ALA A 67 7.33 -0.61 15.68
N VAL A 68 6.42 -1.08 14.82
CA VAL A 68 5.03 -0.57 14.78
C VAL A 68 4.38 -0.70 16.15
N GLU A 69 4.44 -1.88 16.79
CA GLU A 69 3.84 -2.12 18.09
C GLU A 69 4.32 -1.13 19.16
N LYS A 70 5.62 -0.78 19.14
CA LYS A 70 6.21 0.23 20.04
C LYS A 70 5.76 1.65 19.69
N ALA A 71 5.49 1.95 18.42
CA ALA A 71 5.09 3.27 17.99
C ALA A 71 3.64 3.63 18.39
N LEU A 72 2.72 2.65 18.45
CA LEU A 72 1.30 2.92 18.70
C LEU A 72 1.06 3.65 20.03
N PRO A 73 1.64 3.24 21.20
CA PRO A 73 1.47 3.96 22.46
C PRO A 73 2.03 5.37 22.42
N TYR A 74 3.17 5.58 21.75
CA TYR A 74 3.76 6.90 21.57
C TYR A 74 2.83 7.81 20.76
N CYS A 75 2.34 7.34 19.61
CA CYS A 75 1.38 8.07 18.78
C CYS A 75 0.11 8.45 19.56
N GLN A 76 -0.41 7.52 20.38
CA GLN A 76 -1.58 7.77 21.21
C GLN A 76 -1.35 8.87 22.24
N THR A 77 -0.21 8.85 22.94
CA THR A 77 0.14 9.80 23.98
C THR A 77 0.39 11.20 23.43
N HIS A 78 1.11 11.28 22.31
CA HIS A 78 1.51 12.54 21.69
C HIS A 78 0.54 13.05 20.61
N LYS A 79 -0.55 12.31 20.35
CA LYS A 79 -1.51 12.62 19.28
C LYS A 79 -0.86 12.73 17.90
N LEU A 80 0.20 11.98 17.68
CA LEU A 80 1.02 12.04 16.47
C LEU A 80 0.47 11.10 15.40
N PRO A 81 0.04 11.61 14.24
CA PRO A 81 -0.42 10.82 13.11
C PRO A 81 0.62 9.79 12.62
N ILE A 82 0.16 8.65 12.11
CA ILE A 82 1.06 7.60 11.60
C ILE A 82 0.56 6.98 10.30
N VAL A 83 1.46 6.90 9.31
CA VAL A 83 1.28 6.14 8.05
C VAL A 83 1.98 4.79 8.21
N VAL A 84 1.19 3.72 8.36
CA VAL A 84 1.70 2.36 8.59
C VAL A 84 1.89 1.65 7.24
N CYS A 85 3.15 1.55 6.78
CA CYS A 85 3.53 0.86 5.55
C CYS A 85 4.20 -0.50 5.80
N THR A 86 4.48 -0.85 7.04
CA THR A 86 5.06 -2.14 7.41
C THR A 86 4.09 -3.28 7.12
N ASN A 87 4.58 -4.31 6.41
CA ASN A 87 3.85 -5.53 6.10
C ASN A 87 3.99 -6.60 7.20
N GLY A 88 3.14 -7.65 7.13
CA GLY A 88 3.24 -8.81 8.02
C GLY A 88 2.80 -8.55 9.45
N LEU A 89 1.95 -7.55 9.68
CA LEU A 89 1.34 -7.32 10.98
C LEU A 89 0.40 -8.50 11.33
N SER A 90 0.51 -9.02 12.54
CA SER A 90 -0.45 -9.99 13.07
C SER A 90 -1.87 -9.39 13.15
N GLU A 91 -2.89 -10.22 13.18
CA GLU A 91 -4.28 -9.78 13.36
C GLU A 91 -4.44 -8.93 14.62
N GLU A 92 -3.81 -9.35 15.73
CA GLU A 92 -3.81 -8.58 16.99
C GLU A 92 -3.23 -7.18 16.80
N LEU A 93 -2.07 -7.07 16.10
CA LEU A 93 -1.44 -5.77 15.87
C LEU A 93 -2.26 -4.91 14.90
N GLN A 94 -2.90 -5.51 13.90
CA GLN A 94 -3.84 -4.81 13.03
C GLN A 94 -5.01 -4.23 13.82
N LEU A 95 -5.58 -4.98 14.75
CA LEU A 95 -6.63 -4.50 15.65
C LEU A 95 -6.16 -3.34 16.53
N LYS A 96 -4.91 -3.38 17.04
CA LYS A 96 -4.31 -2.26 17.79
C LYS A 96 -4.17 -0.99 16.91
N VAL A 97 -3.78 -1.14 15.65
CA VAL A 97 -3.72 -0.04 14.67
C VAL A 97 -5.11 0.58 14.44
N VAL A 98 -6.14 -0.25 14.24
CA VAL A 98 -7.53 0.21 14.12
C VAL A 98 -8.01 0.88 15.41
N GLN A 99 -7.62 0.36 16.57
CA GLN A 99 -7.97 0.94 17.87
C GLN A 99 -7.36 2.34 18.07
N LEU A 100 -6.09 2.52 17.66
CA LEU A 100 -5.39 3.81 17.70
C LEU A 100 -6.15 4.86 16.88
N SER A 101 -6.72 4.50 15.74
CA SER A 101 -7.41 5.43 14.84
C SER A 101 -8.61 6.14 15.47
N ARG A 102 -9.14 5.63 16.58
CA ARG A 102 -10.21 6.29 17.36
C ARG A 102 -9.74 7.59 18.06
N SER A 103 -8.45 7.76 18.22
CA SER A 103 -7.88 8.87 18.98
C SER A 103 -6.75 9.62 18.26
N VAL A 104 -6.25 9.07 17.15
CA VAL A 104 -5.15 9.61 16.34
C VAL A 104 -5.45 9.34 14.88
N PRO A 105 -5.12 10.24 13.93
CA PRO A 105 -5.18 9.93 12.52
C PRO A 105 -4.21 8.78 12.16
N VAL A 106 -4.72 7.72 11.56
CA VAL A 106 -3.93 6.56 11.13
C VAL A 106 -4.19 6.33 9.65
N PHE A 107 -3.13 6.19 8.87
CA PHE A 107 -3.22 5.81 7.47
C PHE A 107 -2.68 4.39 7.28
N LYS A 108 -3.50 3.52 6.70
CA LYS A 108 -3.10 2.16 6.36
C LYS A 108 -3.80 1.71 5.08
N SER A 109 -3.03 1.32 4.08
CA SER A 109 -3.54 0.80 2.82
C SER A 109 -2.88 -0.53 2.46
N ALA A 110 -3.60 -1.38 1.74
CA ALA A 110 -3.08 -2.65 1.24
C ALA A 110 -1.91 -2.44 0.27
N ASN A 111 -1.93 -1.35 -0.50
CA ASN A 111 -0.86 -0.94 -1.39
C ASN A 111 -0.71 0.58 -1.35
N MET A 112 0.53 1.08 -1.20
CA MET A 112 0.82 2.52 -1.15
C MET A 112 0.95 3.18 -2.53
N SER A 113 0.90 2.43 -3.64
CA SER A 113 0.94 3.00 -4.99
C SER A 113 -0.39 3.68 -5.34
N MET A 114 -0.36 4.98 -5.61
CA MET A 114 -1.53 5.70 -6.12
C MET A 114 -2.03 5.08 -7.44
N GLY A 115 -1.11 4.72 -8.36
CA GLY A 115 -1.48 4.13 -9.64
C GLY A 115 -2.22 2.80 -9.50
N ILE A 116 -1.82 1.95 -8.56
CA ILE A 116 -2.51 0.67 -8.27
C ILE A 116 -3.90 0.92 -7.68
N ASN A 117 -4.06 1.90 -6.81
CA ASN A 117 -5.37 2.19 -6.22
C ASN A 117 -6.32 2.84 -7.24
N VAL A 118 -5.81 3.72 -8.12
CA VAL A 118 -6.58 4.22 -9.27
C VAL A 118 -6.99 3.06 -10.20
N LEU A 119 -6.06 2.12 -10.47
CA LEU A 119 -6.38 0.92 -11.25
C LEU A 119 -7.51 0.11 -10.60
N ALA A 120 -7.49 -0.08 -9.28
CA ALA A 120 -8.53 -0.80 -8.55
C ALA A 120 -9.90 -0.12 -8.72
N GLU A 121 -9.98 1.20 -8.58
CA GLU A 121 -11.23 1.95 -8.78
C GLU A 121 -11.74 1.87 -10.22
N LEU A 122 -10.83 1.92 -11.21
CA LEU A 122 -11.20 1.73 -12.62
C LEU A 122 -11.73 0.30 -12.87
N CYS A 123 -11.12 -0.72 -12.23
CA CYS A 123 -11.59 -2.11 -12.31
C CYS A 123 -12.97 -2.29 -11.69
N LYS A 124 -13.24 -1.70 -10.52
CA LYS A 124 -14.58 -1.68 -9.92
C LYS A 124 -15.60 -1.09 -10.89
N ARG A 125 -15.30 0.09 -11.43
CA ARG A 125 -16.21 0.77 -12.35
C ARG A 125 -16.43 -0.01 -13.64
N ALA A 126 -15.39 -0.60 -14.22
CA ALA A 126 -15.48 -1.45 -15.40
C ALA A 126 -16.37 -2.67 -15.11
N SER A 127 -16.12 -3.37 -14.01
CA SER A 127 -16.90 -4.54 -13.60
C SER A 127 -18.38 -4.22 -13.39
N ALA A 128 -18.69 -3.10 -12.73
CA ALA A 128 -20.08 -2.67 -12.50
C ALA A 128 -20.84 -2.40 -13.81
N VAL A 129 -20.16 -1.89 -14.84
CA VAL A 129 -20.79 -1.56 -16.13
C VAL A 129 -20.91 -2.77 -17.04
N LEU A 130 -19.86 -3.59 -17.10
CA LEU A 130 -19.74 -4.71 -18.03
C LEU A 130 -20.52 -5.96 -17.54
N GLY A 131 -20.60 -6.12 -16.22
CA GLY A 131 -21.36 -7.22 -15.59
C GLY A 131 -20.79 -8.61 -15.92
N ILE A 132 -21.63 -9.62 -15.72
CA ILE A 132 -21.28 -11.04 -15.87
C ILE A 132 -21.05 -11.48 -17.34
N ASN A 133 -21.32 -10.61 -18.30
CA ASN A 133 -21.11 -10.93 -19.73
C ASN A 133 -19.64 -10.83 -20.15
N TYR A 134 -18.77 -10.33 -19.28
CA TYR A 134 -17.33 -10.25 -19.50
C TYR A 134 -16.60 -11.17 -18.53
N ASP A 135 -15.79 -12.06 -19.08
CA ASP A 135 -14.88 -12.88 -18.29
C ASP A 135 -13.74 -12.02 -17.72
N ILE A 136 -13.37 -12.24 -16.46
CA ILE A 136 -12.35 -11.44 -15.79
C ILE A 136 -11.10 -12.28 -15.56
N GLU A 137 -9.97 -11.81 -16.08
CA GLU A 137 -8.66 -12.44 -15.90
C GLU A 137 -7.65 -11.40 -15.40
N ILE A 138 -6.81 -11.80 -14.45
CA ILE A 138 -5.72 -10.99 -13.91
C ILE A 138 -4.41 -11.69 -14.23
N VAL A 139 -3.47 -10.95 -14.83
CA VAL A 139 -2.11 -11.43 -15.08
C VAL A 139 -1.14 -10.55 -14.31
N GLU A 140 -0.33 -11.16 -13.44
CA GLU A 140 0.67 -10.44 -12.69
C GLU A 140 2.08 -10.97 -12.97
N GLN A 141 3.06 -10.08 -13.03
CA GLN A 141 4.43 -10.44 -13.35
C GLN A 141 5.38 -9.79 -12.34
N HIS A 142 6.28 -10.60 -11.78
CA HIS A 142 7.31 -10.13 -10.83
C HIS A 142 8.65 -10.84 -11.06
N HIS A 143 9.68 -10.31 -10.40
CA HIS A 143 11.03 -10.88 -10.42
C HIS A 143 11.07 -12.32 -9.90
N HIS A 144 12.07 -13.08 -10.32
CA HIS A 144 12.22 -14.50 -9.99
C HIS A 144 12.38 -14.78 -8.49
N ASN A 145 12.73 -13.78 -7.67
CA ASN A 145 12.90 -13.92 -6.21
C ASN A 145 11.61 -13.68 -5.40
N LYS A 146 10.47 -13.40 -6.04
CA LYS A 146 9.21 -13.20 -5.33
C LYS A 146 8.63 -14.54 -4.90
N LEU A 147 8.39 -14.71 -3.60
CA LEU A 147 7.98 -16.00 -3.02
C LEU A 147 6.48 -16.25 -3.13
N ASP A 148 5.69 -15.22 -2.90
CA ASP A 148 4.22 -15.31 -2.97
C ASP A 148 3.74 -15.30 -4.42
N ALA A 149 2.76 -16.15 -4.73
CA ALA A 149 2.00 -16.23 -5.97
C ALA A 149 0.57 -16.72 -5.65
N PRO A 150 -0.48 -15.95 -6.03
CA PRO A 150 -0.45 -14.62 -6.64
C PRO A 150 0.14 -13.54 -5.72
N SER A 151 0.49 -12.37 -6.30
CA SER A 151 0.91 -11.21 -5.54
C SER A 151 -0.26 -10.63 -4.72
N GLY A 152 0.05 -10.03 -3.56
CA GLY A 152 -0.96 -9.34 -2.75
C GLY A 152 -1.70 -8.23 -3.52
N THR A 153 -1.04 -7.59 -4.49
CA THR A 153 -1.69 -6.59 -5.37
C THR A 153 -2.69 -7.22 -6.34
N ALA A 154 -2.39 -8.39 -6.89
CA ALA A 154 -3.34 -9.10 -7.75
C ALA A 154 -4.58 -9.53 -6.97
N LEU A 155 -4.39 -10.01 -5.74
CA LEU A 155 -5.51 -10.35 -4.85
C LEU A 155 -6.33 -9.10 -4.48
N MET A 156 -5.67 -7.98 -4.16
CA MET A 156 -6.35 -6.70 -3.88
C MET A 156 -7.21 -6.23 -5.07
N LEU A 157 -6.73 -6.38 -6.31
CA LEU A 157 -7.50 -6.04 -7.50
C LEU A 157 -8.71 -6.98 -7.69
N ALA A 158 -8.51 -8.29 -7.46
CA ALA A 158 -9.60 -9.27 -7.49
C ALA A 158 -10.64 -9.01 -6.40
N ASP A 159 -10.21 -8.70 -5.18
CA ASP A 159 -11.07 -8.38 -4.05
C ASP A 159 -11.90 -7.11 -4.36
N ALA A 160 -11.26 -6.06 -4.89
CA ALA A 160 -11.94 -4.82 -5.26
C ALA A 160 -13.07 -5.06 -6.30
N ILE A 161 -12.80 -5.89 -7.31
CA ILE A 161 -13.82 -6.28 -8.30
C ILE A 161 -14.93 -7.12 -7.64
N ASN A 162 -14.56 -8.05 -6.78
CA ASN A 162 -15.51 -8.96 -6.14
C ASN A 162 -16.40 -8.27 -5.12
N GLU A 163 -15.87 -7.31 -4.37
CA GLU A 163 -16.65 -6.45 -3.45
C GLU A 163 -17.72 -5.66 -4.19
N GLU A 164 -17.38 -5.03 -5.33
CA GLU A 164 -18.33 -4.31 -6.19
C GLU A 164 -19.46 -5.22 -6.69
N ASN A 165 -19.18 -6.52 -6.84
CA ASN A 165 -20.16 -7.52 -7.29
C ASN A 165 -20.75 -8.36 -6.12
N ASN A 166 -20.74 -7.84 -4.89
CA ASN A 166 -21.32 -8.46 -3.69
C ASN A 166 -20.75 -9.86 -3.37
N GLY A 167 -19.49 -10.12 -3.66
CA GLY A 167 -18.84 -11.40 -3.41
C GLY A 167 -19.28 -12.53 -4.34
N ALA A 168 -19.80 -12.20 -5.53
CA ALA A 168 -20.37 -13.19 -6.47
C ALA A 168 -19.32 -14.05 -7.18
N TYR A 169 -18.04 -13.64 -7.18
CA TYR A 169 -16.95 -14.32 -7.88
C TYR A 169 -16.12 -15.21 -6.95
N HIS A 170 -15.56 -16.26 -7.51
CA HIS A 170 -14.52 -17.08 -6.88
C HIS A 170 -13.20 -16.99 -7.68
N TYR A 171 -12.06 -17.23 -7.02
CA TYR A 171 -10.74 -17.10 -7.64
C TYR A 171 -10.19 -18.43 -8.11
N VAL A 172 -9.61 -18.44 -9.31
CA VAL A 172 -8.95 -19.61 -9.91
C VAL A 172 -7.51 -19.24 -10.28
N TYR A 173 -6.55 -19.92 -9.66
CA TYR A 173 -5.12 -19.62 -9.81
C TYR A 173 -4.41 -20.46 -10.87
N ASP A 174 -4.99 -21.59 -11.23
CA ASP A 174 -4.43 -22.51 -12.24
C ASP A 174 -5.52 -23.35 -12.90
N ARG A 175 -5.50 -23.39 -14.24
CA ARG A 175 -6.43 -24.17 -15.05
C ARG A 175 -5.82 -25.45 -15.61
N SER A 176 -4.51 -25.66 -15.43
CA SER A 176 -3.81 -26.78 -16.08
C SER A 176 -4.29 -28.15 -15.60
N SER A 177 -4.80 -28.22 -14.37
CA SER A 177 -5.30 -29.44 -13.75
C SER A 177 -6.74 -29.79 -14.11
N VAL A 178 -7.49 -28.89 -14.79
CA VAL A 178 -8.93 -29.05 -15.05
C VAL A 178 -9.24 -28.97 -16.54
N ARG A 179 -9.96 -29.96 -17.05
CA ARG A 179 -10.44 -29.96 -18.44
C ARG A 179 -11.94 -29.66 -18.49
N GLN A 180 -12.29 -28.41 -18.27
CA GLN A 180 -13.68 -27.92 -18.31
C GLN A 180 -13.76 -26.51 -18.88
N LYS A 181 -14.99 -26.10 -19.27
CA LYS A 181 -15.25 -24.72 -19.64
C LYS A 181 -15.12 -23.82 -18.40
N ARG A 182 -14.71 -22.58 -18.63
CA ARG A 182 -14.66 -21.53 -17.60
C ARG A 182 -16.05 -21.27 -17.00
N ASP A 183 -16.12 -21.09 -15.69
CA ASP A 183 -17.32 -20.62 -15.01
C ASP A 183 -17.46 -19.10 -15.22
N PRO A 184 -18.65 -18.57 -15.57
CA PRO A 184 -18.87 -17.13 -15.71
C PRO A 184 -18.60 -16.32 -14.41
N LYS A 185 -18.67 -16.95 -13.24
CA LYS A 185 -18.39 -16.33 -11.94
C LYS A 185 -16.96 -16.51 -11.46
N GLU A 186 -16.03 -16.70 -12.36
CA GLU A 186 -14.65 -16.92 -12.05
C GLU A 186 -13.82 -15.67 -12.33
N ILE A 187 -12.92 -15.31 -11.41
CA ILE A 187 -11.79 -14.41 -11.69
C ILE A 187 -10.55 -15.30 -11.77
N GLY A 188 -9.98 -15.44 -12.98
CA GLY A 188 -8.71 -16.14 -13.17
C GLY A 188 -7.54 -15.25 -12.75
N ILE A 189 -6.54 -15.82 -12.07
CA ILE A 189 -5.34 -15.07 -11.65
C ILE A 189 -4.10 -15.89 -12.05
N SER A 190 -3.33 -15.35 -12.99
CA SER A 190 -2.10 -15.96 -13.49
C SER A 190 -0.87 -15.22 -13.03
N SER A 191 0.13 -15.96 -12.54
CA SER A 191 1.37 -15.40 -11.99
C SER A 191 2.58 -15.74 -12.86
N VAL A 192 3.33 -14.71 -13.30
CA VAL A 192 4.59 -14.87 -14.02
C VAL A 192 5.76 -14.48 -13.12
N ARG A 193 6.84 -15.27 -13.11
CA ARG A 193 8.08 -14.99 -12.35
C ARG A 193 9.27 -15.01 -13.29
N GLY A 194 9.98 -13.86 -13.42
CA GLY A 194 11.10 -13.76 -14.33
C GLY A 194 11.93 -12.50 -14.15
N GLY A 195 13.22 -12.60 -14.42
CA GLY A 195 14.16 -11.48 -14.42
C GLY A 195 14.10 -10.62 -13.17
N SER A 196 14.09 -9.31 -13.39
CA SER A 196 14.05 -8.26 -12.36
C SER A 196 12.77 -7.42 -12.39
N ILE A 197 11.67 -7.93 -12.96
CA ILE A 197 10.39 -7.22 -13.06
C ILE A 197 9.98 -6.76 -11.67
N VAL A 198 9.74 -5.46 -11.51
CA VAL A 198 9.38 -4.86 -10.22
C VAL A 198 7.95 -5.24 -9.83
N GLY A 199 7.02 -5.14 -10.78
CA GLY A 199 5.64 -5.54 -10.64
C GLY A 199 4.78 -5.01 -11.79
N ASP A 200 4.19 -5.91 -12.54
CA ASP A 200 3.20 -5.64 -13.57
C ASP A 200 1.88 -6.28 -13.16
N HIS A 201 0.79 -5.58 -13.36
CA HIS A 201 -0.57 -6.07 -13.11
C HIS A 201 -1.46 -5.65 -14.26
N GLU A 202 -2.11 -6.62 -14.86
CA GLU A 202 -3.01 -6.45 -16.00
C GLU A 202 -4.34 -7.13 -15.67
N VAL A 203 -5.45 -6.39 -15.81
CA VAL A 203 -6.80 -6.88 -15.63
C VAL A 203 -7.50 -6.83 -16.98
N LEU A 204 -7.94 -8.00 -17.45
CA LEU A 204 -8.64 -8.17 -18.70
C LEU A 204 -10.13 -8.40 -18.43
N PHE A 205 -10.97 -7.65 -19.12
CA PHE A 205 -12.41 -7.86 -19.21
C PHE A 205 -12.70 -8.34 -20.63
N CYS A 206 -12.95 -9.64 -20.77
CA CYS A 206 -13.07 -10.32 -22.06
C CYS A 206 -14.54 -10.50 -22.43
N GLY A 207 -15.04 -9.70 -23.35
CA GLY A 207 -16.38 -9.80 -23.93
C GLY A 207 -16.44 -10.72 -25.16
N PRO A 208 -17.62 -10.88 -25.79
CA PRO A 208 -17.79 -11.76 -26.95
C PRO A 208 -16.90 -11.41 -28.15
N ASP A 209 -16.69 -10.13 -28.43
CA ASP A 209 -15.97 -9.64 -29.62
C ASP A 209 -14.92 -8.56 -29.29
N GLU A 210 -14.65 -8.34 -28.01
CA GLU A 210 -13.70 -7.32 -27.55
C GLU A 210 -13.02 -7.71 -26.24
N VAL A 211 -11.88 -7.11 -25.95
CA VAL A 211 -11.20 -7.18 -24.66
C VAL A 211 -10.84 -5.77 -24.21
N ILE A 212 -11.22 -5.44 -22.98
CA ILE A 212 -10.75 -4.23 -22.31
C ILE A 212 -9.63 -4.62 -21.36
N THR A 213 -8.48 -3.97 -21.50
CA THR A 213 -7.31 -4.22 -20.65
C THR A 213 -6.96 -2.98 -19.84
N LEU A 214 -6.91 -3.15 -18.53
CA LEU A 214 -6.44 -2.14 -17.59
C LEU A 214 -5.09 -2.60 -17.02
N ARG A 215 -4.02 -1.80 -17.19
CA ARG A 215 -2.66 -2.22 -16.83
C ARG A 215 -1.92 -1.17 -16.02
N HIS A 216 -1.13 -1.62 -15.07
CA HIS A 216 -0.14 -0.85 -14.32
C HIS A 216 1.21 -1.56 -14.36
N THR A 217 2.26 -0.81 -14.69
CA THR A 217 3.66 -1.27 -14.67
C THR A 217 4.47 -0.45 -13.68
N ALA A 218 5.05 -1.10 -12.70
CA ALA A 218 5.96 -0.47 -11.75
C ALA A 218 7.41 -0.57 -12.26
N TYR A 219 8.05 0.56 -12.53
CA TYR A 219 9.48 0.59 -12.90
C TYR A 219 10.41 0.66 -11.69
N SER A 220 9.91 1.09 -10.54
CA SER A 220 10.68 1.27 -9.32
C SER A 220 9.79 1.14 -8.08
N ARG A 221 10.38 0.75 -6.94
CA ARG A 221 9.70 0.77 -5.65
C ARG A 221 9.46 2.18 -5.10
N SER A 222 10.02 3.22 -5.72
CA SER A 222 9.78 4.62 -5.34
C SER A 222 8.30 5.04 -5.43
N ILE A 223 7.48 4.31 -6.23
CA ILE A 223 6.03 4.53 -6.27
C ILE A 223 5.36 4.37 -4.89
N PHE A 224 5.85 3.45 -4.07
CA PHE A 224 5.33 3.23 -2.71
C PHE A 224 5.78 4.34 -1.75
N ALA A 225 7.02 4.83 -1.91
CA ALA A 225 7.50 5.97 -1.15
C ALA A 225 6.71 7.24 -1.49
N ASN A 226 6.45 7.49 -2.78
CA ASN A 226 5.65 8.63 -3.23
C ASN A 226 4.24 8.60 -2.63
N GLY A 227 3.59 7.44 -2.66
CA GLY A 227 2.28 7.28 -2.03
C GLY A 227 2.32 7.50 -0.52
N ALA A 228 3.36 7.01 0.18
CA ALA A 228 3.51 7.21 1.61
C ALA A 228 3.75 8.69 1.98
N VAL A 229 4.53 9.43 1.19
CA VAL A 229 4.74 10.87 1.42
C VAL A 229 3.45 11.65 1.19
N ASN A 230 2.71 11.35 0.12
CA ASN A 230 1.42 11.99 -0.13
C ASN A 230 0.41 11.67 0.98
N ALA A 231 0.38 10.41 1.46
CA ALA A 231 -0.43 10.00 2.59
C ALA A 231 -0.06 10.76 3.87
N ALA A 232 1.23 10.98 4.13
CA ALA A 232 1.70 11.72 5.31
C ALA A 232 1.27 13.19 5.27
N VAL A 233 1.46 13.88 4.14
CA VAL A 233 1.03 15.28 3.96
C VAL A 233 -0.49 15.43 4.09
N TYR A 234 -1.24 14.45 3.58
CA TYR A 234 -2.69 14.40 3.73
C TYR A 234 -3.10 14.16 5.19
N LEU A 235 -2.48 13.17 5.85
CA LEU A 235 -2.85 12.71 7.18
C LEU A 235 -2.55 13.73 8.28
N ALA A 236 -1.46 14.50 8.15
CA ALA A 236 -1.03 15.53 9.11
C ALA A 236 -2.11 16.61 9.38
N LYS A 237 -3.13 16.71 8.51
CA LYS A 237 -4.21 17.70 8.59
C LYS A 237 -5.56 17.07 8.94
N LYS A 238 -5.58 15.79 9.31
CA LYS A 238 -6.83 15.04 9.52
C LYS A 238 -7.17 14.89 11.00
N GLU A 239 -8.44 14.77 11.26
CA GLU A 239 -8.96 14.38 12.58
C GLU A 239 -8.74 12.87 12.81
N PRO A 240 -8.82 12.38 14.08
CA PRO A 240 -8.74 10.97 14.37
C PRO A 240 -9.65 10.14 13.46
N GLY A 241 -9.10 9.10 12.86
CA GLY A 241 -9.78 8.23 11.90
C GLY A 241 -8.81 7.24 11.27
N LEU A 242 -9.34 6.18 10.68
CA LEU A 242 -8.59 5.27 9.84
C LEU A 242 -8.79 5.69 8.39
N TYR A 243 -7.70 5.98 7.71
CA TYR A 243 -7.66 6.45 6.33
C TYR A 243 -6.89 5.48 5.45
N ASP A 244 -7.21 5.46 4.17
CA ASP A 244 -6.52 4.65 3.16
C ASP A 244 -6.27 5.43 1.86
N MET A 245 -5.78 4.73 0.84
CA MET A 245 -5.50 5.36 -0.46
C MET A 245 -6.76 5.77 -1.21
N GLY A 246 -7.91 5.13 -0.95
CA GLY A 246 -9.20 5.53 -1.51
C GLY A 246 -9.61 6.90 -0.99
N ASP A 247 -9.48 7.15 0.33
CA ASP A 247 -9.75 8.45 0.96
C ASP A 247 -8.82 9.54 0.43
N LEU A 248 -7.54 9.20 0.22
CA LEU A 248 -6.58 10.14 -0.35
C LEU A 248 -6.94 10.52 -1.79
N ILE A 249 -7.28 9.53 -2.63
CA ILE A 249 -7.65 9.75 -4.04
C ILE A 249 -8.96 10.55 -4.13
N ALA A 250 -9.92 10.26 -3.27
CA ALA A 250 -11.20 10.98 -3.25
C ALA A 250 -11.06 12.45 -2.81
N ALA A 251 -9.95 12.82 -2.17
CA ALA A 251 -9.65 14.18 -1.71
C ALA A 251 -8.88 15.03 -2.73
N LEU A 252 -8.43 14.42 -3.86
CA LEU A 252 -7.69 15.08 -4.95
C LEU A 252 -8.64 15.54 -6.05
#